data_f5096e627c8462e62078d712337ac097
#
_entry.id   f5096e627c8462e62078d712337ac097
#
_cell.length_a   1.000
_cell.length_b   1.000
_cell.length_c   1.000
_cell.angle_alpha   90.00
_cell.angle_beta   90.00
_cell.angle_gamma   90.00
#
_symmetry.space_group_name_H-M   'P 1'
#
loop_
_entity.id
_entity.type
_entity.pdbx_description
1 polymer ?
#
loop_
_entity_poly.entity_id
_entity_poly.type
_entity_poly.pdbx_seq_one_letter_code
_entity_poly.pdbx_strand_id
1 'polypeptide(L)'
;MDLEIRTAFPSDHTALGDITADAYLHDGLLDFGESDAYLGELRDVAKRAAAAEVLVATADGRVLGGVTFVPSGGPMADIARPGEAEIRMLAVAREARGRGVGEALVRSCVDRARAVEGCERVVLSTQRTMRTAHRLYERLGFVRTPERDWNPLPELDDIMLLTYSLTL
;
A
#
# COMPACT_ATOMS: atom_id res chain seq x y z
N MET A 1 -18.73 -12.85 5.04
CA MET A 1 -17.37 -12.80 5.57
C MET A 1 -17.26 -11.58 6.46
N ASP A 2 -16.99 -11.82 7.73
CA ASP A 2 -16.84 -10.73 8.70
C ASP A 2 -15.41 -10.19 8.64
N LEU A 3 -15.25 -9.15 7.84
CA LEU A 3 -13.95 -8.53 7.62
C LEU A 3 -13.64 -7.54 8.75
N GLU A 4 -12.48 -7.69 9.38
CA GLU A 4 -11.97 -6.76 10.38
C GLU A 4 -10.69 -6.10 9.87
N ILE A 5 -10.60 -4.78 10.02
CA ILE A 5 -9.39 -4.03 9.74
C ILE A 5 -8.83 -3.52 11.05
N ARG A 6 -7.58 -3.83 11.33
CA ARG A 6 -6.90 -3.41 12.57
C ARG A 6 -5.40 -3.23 12.34
N THR A 7 -4.75 -2.61 13.30
CA THR A 7 -3.28 -2.56 13.31
C THR A 7 -2.71 -3.96 13.43
N ALA A 8 -1.66 -4.25 12.69
CA ALA A 8 -1.01 -5.55 12.70
C ALA A 8 -0.36 -5.83 14.06
N PHE A 9 -0.52 -7.06 14.54
CA PHE A 9 0.26 -7.57 15.67
C PHE A 9 1.55 -8.22 15.15
N PRO A 10 2.58 -8.38 15.99
CA PRO A 10 3.78 -9.11 15.58
C PRO A 10 3.49 -10.50 15.03
N SER A 11 2.45 -11.18 15.55
CA SER A 11 2.03 -12.50 15.05
C SER A 11 1.48 -12.49 13.63
N ASP A 12 1.12 -11.33 13.09
CA ASP A 12 0.63 -11.19 11.72
C ASP A 12 1.75 -10.99 10.70
N HIS A 13 2.95 -10.65 11.15
CA HIS A 13 4.02 -10.16 10.26
C HIS A 13 4.43 -11.17 9.20
N THR A 14 4.61 -12.43 9.56
CA THR A 14 5.03 -13.46 8.61
C THR A 14 3.97 -13.66 7.53
N ALA A 15 2.71 -13.82 7.91
CA ALA A 15 1.61 -14.02 6.96
C ALA A 15 1.47 -12.84 6.01
N LEU A 16 1.50 -11.62 6.55
CA LEU A 16 1.39 -10.42 5.70
C LEU A 16 2.60 -10.26 4.79
N GLY A 17 3.79 -10.54 5.28
CA GLY A 17 5.01 -10.50 4.48
C GLY A 17 4.93 -11.45 3.28
N ASP A 18 4.46 -12.66 3.50
CA ASP A 18 4.30 -13.65 2.44
C ASP A 18 3.22 -13.22 1.43
N ILE A 19 2.10 -12.69 1.91
CA ILE A 19 1.03 -12.17 1.04
C ILE A 19 1.55 -11.04 0.17
N THR A 20 2.31 -10.12 0.75
CA THR A 20 2.84 -8.96 0.04
C THR A 20 3.84 -9.38 -1.03
N ALA A 21 4.80 -10.22 -0.67
CA ALA A 21 5.80 -10.74 -1.60
C ALA A 21 5.14 -11.54 -2.73
N ASP A 22 4.19 -12.40 -2.39
CA ASP A 22 3.48 -13.25 -3.35
C ASP A 22 2.68 -12.41 -4.35
N ALA A 23 1.97 -11.39 -3.86
CA ALA A 23 1.19 -10.50 -4.71
C ALA A 23 2.09 -9.80 -5.76
N TYR A 24 3.23 -9.28 -5.34
CA TYR A 24 4.15 -8.59 -6.24
C TYR A 24 4.79 -9.56 -7.25
N LEU A 25 5.17 -10.76 -6.81
CA LEU A 25 5.74 -11.77 -7.72
C LEU A 25 4.74 -12.25 -8.77
N HIS A 26 3.54 -12.61 -8.35
CA HIS A 26 2.52 -13.14 -9.25
C HIS A 26 1.98 -12.10 -10.23
N ASP A 27 1.90 -10.84 -9.81
CA ASP A 27 1.40 -9.78 -10.67
C ASP A 27 2.49 -9.22 -11.60
N GLY A 28 3.70 -9.77 -11.54
CA GLY A 28 4.82 -9.34 -12.38
C GLY A 28 5.30 -7.93 -12.07
N LEU A 29 5.18 -7.50 -10.82
CA LEU A 29 5.49 -6.14 -10.41
C LEU A 29 6.96 -5.93 -10.03
N LEU A 30 7.75 -7.01 -10.03
CA LEU A 30 9.19 -6.96 -9.72
C LEU A 30 9.99 -7.12 -11.01
N ASP A 31 10.88 -6.17 -11.28
CA ASP A 31 11.68 -6.15 -12.51
C ASP A 31 12.61 -7.35 -12.63
N PHE A 32 13.09 -7.86 -11.51
CA PHE A 32 14.03 -8.98 -11.46
C PHE A 32 13.40 -10.26 -10.88
N GLY A 33 12.05 -10.30 -10.75
CA GLY A 33 11.34 -11.48 -10.25
C GLY A 33 11.84 -11.91 -8.88
N GLU A 34 12.13 -13.21 -8.71
CA GLU A 34 12.58 -13.77 -7.44
C GLU A 34 13.97 -13.27 -7.02
N SER A 35 14.74 -12.70 -7.96
CA SER A 35 16.06 -12.14 -7.69
C SER A 35 15.99 -10.65 -7.30
N ASP A 36 14.80 -10.07 -7.26
CA ASP A 36 14.64 -8.65 -6.95
C ASP A 36 14.93 -8.39 -5.48
N ALA A 37 15.83 -7.44 -5.21
CA ALA A 37 16.19 -7.07 -3.84
C ALA A 37 15.01 -6.49 -3.06
N TYR A 38 14.02 -5.93 -3.74
CA TYR A 38 12.83 -5.38 -3.10
C TYR A 38 11.97 -6.45 -2.41
N LEU A 39 12.14 -7.71 -2.79
CA LEU A 39 11.41 -8.82 -2.20
C LEU A 39 11.64 -8.92 -0.69
N GLY A 40 12.89 -8.69 -0.24
CA GLY A 40 13.21 -8.64 1.18
C GLY A 40 12.50 -7.50 1.90
N GLU A 41 12.39 -6.34 1.27
CA GLU A 41 11.65 -5.21 1.83
C GLU A 41 10.17 -5.52 1.94
N LEU A 42 9.59 -6.20 0.95
CA LEU A 42 8.18 -6.57 0.96
C LEU A 42 7.86 -7.56 2.09
N ARG A 43 8.79 -8.45 2.43
CA ARG A 43 8.61 -9.41 3.52
C ARG A 43 8.87 -8.80 4.90
N ASP A 44 9.58 -7.69 4.98
CA ASP A 44 10.00 -7.10 6.25
C ASP A 44 8.90 -6.20 6.86
N VAL A 45 7.83 -6.83 7.27
CA VAL A 45 6.69 -6.12 7.89
C VAL A 45 7.09 -5.49 9.22
N ALA A 46 7.96 -6.14 9.99
CA ALA A 46 8.42 -5.62 11.28
C ALA A 46 9.09 -4.26 11.14
N LYS A 47 9.92 -4.09 10.10
CA LYS A 47 10.57 -2.80 9.80
C LYS A 47 9.54 -1.72 9.50
N ARG A 48 8.54 -2.05 8.68
CA ARG A 48 7.47 -1.10 8.34
C ARG A 48 6.64 -0.73 9.57
N ALA A 49 6.31 -1.72 10.40
CA ALA A 49 5.53 -1.50 11.61
C ALA A 49 6.26 -0.63 12.63
N ALA A 50 7.60 -0.65 12.64
CA ALA A 50 8.40 0.20 13.51
C ALA A 50 8.46 1.64 13.03
N ALA A 51 8.29 1.89 11.72
CA ALA A 51 8.45 3.21 11.10
C ALA A 51 7.12 3.86 10.69
N ALA A 52 6.04 3.10 10.60
CA ALA A 52 4.74 3.56 10.16
C ALA A 52 3.64 2.69 10.77
N GLU A 53 2.40 2.84 10.36
CA GLU A 53 1.31 2.01 10.82
C GLU A 53 0.97 0.94 9.77
N VAL A 54 1.08 -0.32 10.14
CA VAL A 54 0.71 -1.43 9.26
C VAL A 54 -0.69 -1.90 9.66
N LEU A 55 -1.61 -1.92 8.70
CA LEU A 55 -2.97 -2.41 8.89
C LEU A 55 -3.12 -3.77 8.24
N VAL A 56 -3.86 -4.66 8.90
CA VAL A 56 -4.22 -5.96 8.33
C VAL A 56 -5.74 -6.07 8.21
N ALA A 57 -6.16 -6.79 7.18
CA ALA A 57 -7.54 -7.24 7.03
C ALA A 57 -7.59 -8.70 7.43
N THR A 58 -8.47 -9.04 8.34
CA THR A 58 -8.62 -10.42 8.81
C THR A 58 -10.07 -10.88 8.70
N ALA A 59 -10.26 -12.18 8.53
CA ALA A 59 -11.56 -12.83 8.62
C ALA A 59 -11.32 -14.26 9.12
N ASP A 60 -12.15 -14.72 10.04
CA ASP A 60 -12.05 -16.06 10.62
C ASP A 60 -10.63 -16.39 11.12
N GLY A 61 -9.98 -15.42 11.75
CA GLY A 61 -8.64 -15.58 12.31
C GLY A 61 -7.51 -15.62 11.30
N ARG A 62 -7.78 -15.34 10.01
CA ARG A 62 -6.78 -15.37 8.93
C ARG A 62 -6.49 -13.98 8.41
N VAL A 63 -5.21 -13.70 8.15
CA VAL A 63 -4.79 -12.49 7.47
C VAL A 63 -5.11 -12.62 5.99
N LEU A 64 -5.88 -11.69 5.44
CA LEU A 64 -6.29 -11.67 4.04
C LEU A 64 -5.57 -10.61 3.22
N GLY A 65 -4.97 -9.64 3.86
CA GLY A 65 -4.25 -8.57 3.19
C GLY A 65 -3.76 -7.54 4.17
N GLY A 66 -3.07 -6.54 3.66
CA GLY A 66 -2.56 -5.46 4.48
C GLY A 66 -2.13 -4.26 3.66
N VAL A 67 -1.82 -3.19 4.38
CA VAL A 67 -1.39 -1.93 3.78
C VAL A 67 -0.54 -1.18 4.80
N THR A 68 0.40 -0.37 4.32
CA THR A 68 1.18 0.50 5.19
C THR A 68 0.65 1.93 5.07
N PHE A 69 0.30 2.50 6.21
CA PHE A 69 -0.15 3.88 6.33
C PHE A 69 0.97 4.73 6.93
N VAL A 70 1.40 5.76 6.19
CA VAL A 70 2.44 6.69 6.63
C VAL A 70 1.77 8.02 6.94
N PRO A 71 1.59 8.39 8.21
CA PRO A 71 0.73 9.52 8.57
C PRO A 71 1.24 10.88 8.11
N SER A 72 2.52 11.18 8.22
CA SER A 72 3.07 12.46 7.77
C SER A 72 4.58 12.43 7.92
N GLY A 73 5.28 12.52 6.81
CA GLY A 73 6.73 12.44 6.83
C GLY A 73 7.22 11.08 7.33
N GLY A 74 8.43 11.02 7.80
CA GLY A 74 9.02 9.80 8.30
C GLY A 74 9.71 8.99 7.21
N PRO A 75 10.49 7.95 7.64
CA PRO A 75 11.38 7.23 6.72
C PRO A 75 10.67 6.37 5.70
N MET A 76 9.40 6.05 5.89
CA MET A 76 8.63 5.24 4.96
C MET A 76 7.95 6.05 3.85
N ALA A 77 7.93 7.38 3.96
CA ALA A 77 7.31 8.21 2.93
C ALA A 77 8.22 8.30 1.70
N ASP A 78 7.65 8.03 0.52
CA ASP A 78 8.36 8.20 -0.75
C ASP A 78 8.06 9.56 -1.38
N ILE A 79 6.77 9.94 -1.42
CA ILE A 79 6.33 11.14 -2.15
C ILE A 79 5.57 12.13 -1.28
N ALA A 80 5.10 11.75 -0.10
CA ALA A 80 4.30 12.62 0.75
C ALA A 80 5.06 13.89 1.13
N ARG A 81 4.36 15.03 1.03
CA ARG A 81 4.83 16.35 1.40
C ARG A 81 4.19 16.73 2.75
N PRO A 82 4.62 17.82 3.39
CA PRO A 82 3.95 18.29 4.60
C PRO A 82 2.43 18.43 4.38
N GLY A 83 1.65 17.94 5.33
CA GLY A 83 0.19 17.91 5.21
C GLY A 83 -0.36 16.73 4.43
N GLU A 84 0.48 15.78 4.03
CA GLU A 84 0.06 14.60 3.28
C GLU A 84 0.39 13.31 4.02
N ALA A 85 -0.55 12.36 3.99
CA ALA A 85 -0.30 10.97 4.39
C ALA A 85 -0.08 10.14 3.13
N GLU A 86 0.64 9.05 3.26
CA GLU A 86 0.93 8.17 2.12
C GLU A 86 0.46 6.75 2.40
N ILE A 87 -0.07 6.10 1.36
CA ILE A 87 -0.45 4.69 1.38
C ILE A 87 0.61 3.92 0.61
N ARG A 88 1.13 2.85 1.21
CA ARG A 88 2.16 2.02 0.58
C ARG A 88 1.86 0.54 0.75
N MET A 89 2.33 -0.25 -0.20
CA MET A 89 2.39 -1.72 -0.11
C MET A 89 1.03 -2.37 0.20
N LEU A 90 -0.01 -1.92 -0.49
CA LEU A 90 -1.31 -2.58 -0.46
C LEU A 90 -1.21 -3.96 -1.10
N ALA A 91 -1.59 -4.98 -0.38
CA ALA A 91 -1.58 -6.35 -0.91
C ALA A 91 -2.76 -7.13 -0.37
N VAL A 92 -3.35 -7.97 -1.23
CA VAL A 92 -4.47 -8.83 -0.89
C VAL A 92 -4.13 -10.24 -1.31
N ALA A 93 -4.38 -11.22 -0.43
CA ALA A 93 -4.18 -12.62 -0.75
C ALA A 93 -5.02 -13.01 -1.97
N ARG A 94 -4.47 -13.86 -2.83
CA ARG A 94 -5.13 -14.22 -4.10
C ARG A 94 -6.52 -14.78 -3.89
N GLU A 95 -6.69 -15.66 -2.93
CA GLU A 95 -7.99 -16.28 -2.60
C GLU A 95 -9.00 -15.29 -2.02
N ALA A 96 -8.54 -14.12 -1.58
CA ALA A 96 -9.42 -13.10 -1.01
C ALA A 96 -9.73 -11.95 -1.99
N ARG A 97 -9.20 -11.99 -3.20
CA ARG A 97 -9.43 -10.94 -4.19
C ARG A 97 -10.89 -10.93 -4.65
N GLY A 98 -11.38 -9.75 -5.02
CA GLY A 98 -12.75 -9.57 -5.47
C GLY A 98 -13.79 -9.56 -4.36
N ARG A 99 -13.37 -9.47 -3.10
CA ARG A 99 -14.26 -9.48 -1.92
C ARG A 99 -14.25 -8.17 -1.14
N GLY A 100 -13.70 -7.10 -1.72
CA GLY A 100 -13.68 -5.79 -1.08
C GLY A 100 -12.59 -5.59 -0.03
N VAL A 101 -11.62 -6.50 0.08
CA VAL A 101 -10.54 -6.40 1.07
C VAL A 101 -9.66 -5.17 0.82
N GLY A 102 -9.24 -4.97 -0.43
CA GLY A 102 -8.42 -3.81 -0.81
C GLY A 102 -9.14 -2.50 -0.55
N GLU A 103 -10.41 -2.43 -0.91
CA GLU A 103 -11.21 -1.22 -0.66
C GLU A 103 -11.33 -0.91 0.83
N ALA A 104 -11.58 -1.94 1.66
CA ALA A 104 -11.68 -1.75 3.11
C ALA A 104 -10.37 -1.23 3.70
N LEU A 105 -9.24 -1.75 3.23
CA LEU A 105 -7.92 -1.29 3.68
C LEU A 105 -7.66 0.16 3.31
N VAL A 106 -7.95 0.54 2.06
CA VAL A 106 -7.75 1.93 1.61
C VAL A 106 -8.69 2.88 2.35
N ARG A 107 -9.95 2.50 2.53
CA ARG A 107 -10.90 3.33 3.31
C ARG A 107 -10.43 3.55 4.74
N SER A 108 -9.87 2.52 5.38
CA SER A 108 -9.30 2.64 6.73
C SER A 108 -8.13 3.62 6.76
N CYS A 109 -7.28 3.61 5.73
CA CYS A 109 -6.19 4.58 5.64
C CYS A 109 -6.73 6.02 5.50
N VAL A 110 -7.75 6.21 4.68
CA VAL A 110 -8.37 7.52 4.50
C VAL A 110 -8.99 8.01 5.82
N ASP A 111 -9.68 7.13 6.53
CA ASP A 111 -10.26 7.48 7.84
C ASP A 111 -9.18 7.88 8.85
N ARG A 112 -8.06 7.15 8.86
CA ARG A 112 -6.94 7.49 9.73
C ARG A 112 -6.32 8.84 9.35
N ALA A 113 -6.20 9.11 8.06
CA ALA A 113 -5.66 10.39 7.58
C ALA A 113 -6.52 11.56 8.04
N ARG A 114 -7.84 11.39 8.00
CA ARG A 114 -8.77 12.43 8.48
C ARG A 114 -8.62 12.71 9.97
N ALA A 115 -8.16 11.73 10.74
CA ALA A 115 -7.93 11.89 12.18
C ALA A 115 -6.55 12.48 12.51
N VAL A 116 -5.65 12.60 11.54
CA VAL A 116 -4.33 13.21 11.75
C VAL A 116 -4.46 14.72 11.63
N GLU A 117 -4.08 15.42 12.70
CA GLU A 117 -4.13 16.88 12.70
C GLU A 117 -3.22 17.46 11.62
N GLY A 118 -3.74 18.38 10.82
CA GLY A 118 -2.97 19.03 9.76
C GLY A 118 -2.86 18.23 8.47
N CYS A 119 -3.43 17.03 8.41
CA CYS A 119 -3.42 16.23 7.19
C CYS A 119 -4.53 16.69 6.25
N GLU A 120 -4.15 17.10 5.05
CA GLU A 120 -5.08 17.65 4.06
C GLU A 120 -5.28 16.74 2.86
N ARG A 121 -4.40 15.76 2.67
CA ARG A 121 -4.39 14.93 1.48
C ARG A 121 -3.79 13.56 1.74
N VAL A 122 -4.26 12.56 1.01
CA VAL A 122 -3.67 11.22 0.98
C VAL A 122 -3.07 11.00 -0.41
N VAL A 123 -1.83 10.54 -0.46
CA VAL A 123 -1.12 10.29 -1.73
C VAL A 123 -0.67 8.83 -1.80
N LEU A 124 -0.47 8.35 -3.01
CA LEU A 124 0.06 7.01 -3.24
C LEU A 124 0.75 6.93 -4.60
N SER A 125 1.63 5.94 -4.72
CA SER A 125 2.26 5.57 -5.98
C SER A 125 1.82 4.16 -6.37
N THR A 126 1.66 3.92 -7.68
CA THR A 126 1.21 2.63 -8.19
C THR A 126 1.88 2.34 -9.54
N GLN A 127 2.07 1.08 -9.86
CA GLN A 127 2.65 0.70 -11.16
C GLN A 127 1.60 0.78 -12.26
N ARG A 128 2.05 1.05 -13.50
CA ARG A 128 1.16 1.21 -14.65
C ARG A 128 0.28 -0.02 -14.93
N THR A 129 0.78 -1.19 -14.57
CA THR A 129 0.09 -2.46 -14.81
C THR A 129 -0.97 -2.81 -13.76
N MET A 130 -1.00 -2.08 -12.64
CA MET A 130 -1.93 -2.34 -11.53
C MET A 130 -3.31 -1.73 -11.79
N ARG A 131 -3.93 -2.12 -12.89
CA ARG A 131 -5.19 -1.50 -13.36
C ARG A 131 -6.37 -1.69 -12.42
N THR A 132 -6.44 -2.84 -11.76
CA THR A 132 -7.50 -3.09 -10.77
C THR A 132 -7.39 -2.13 -9.60
N ALA A 133 -6.16 -1.87 -9.13
CA ALA A 133 -5.92 -0.91 -8.07
C ALA A 133 -6.27 0.51 -8.52
N HIS A 134 -5.94 0.89 -9.77
CA HIS A 134 -6.29 2.21 -10.31
C HIS A 134 -7.79 2.43 -10.27
N ARG A 135 -8.57 1.43 -10.69
CA ARG A 135 -10.05 1.52 -10.64
C ARG A 135 -10.57 1.65 -9.22
N LEU A 136 -9.94 0.95 -8.28
CA LEU A 136 -10.28 1.07 -6.87
C LEU A 136 -10.04 2.50 -6.37
N TYR A 137 -8.86 3.06 -6.63
CA TYR A 137 -8.52 4.42 -6.19
C TYR A 137 -9.47 5.45 -6.80
N GLU A 138 -9.72 5.36 -8.10
CA GLU A 138 -10.63 6.29 -8.79
C GLU A 138 -12.04 6.19 -8.25
N ARG A 139 -12.52 4.99 -7.95
CA ARG A 139 -13.84 4.78 -7.36
C ARG A 139 -13.96 5.41 -5.98
N LEU A 140 -12.86 5.46 -5.23
CA LEU A 140 -12.83 6.08 -3.91
C LEU A 140 -12.59 7.60 -3.95
N GLY A 141 -12.45 8.17 -5.14
CA GLY A 141 -12.29 9.60 -5.32
C GLY A 141 -10.86 10.09 -5.49
N PHE A 142 -9.88 9.19 -5.54
CA PHE A 142 -8.50 9.56 -5.84
C PHE A 142 -8.39 10.04 -7.29
N VAL A 143 -7.55 11.04 -7.51
CA VAL A 143 -7.34 11.67 -8.81
C VAL A 143 -5.89 11.50 -9.23
N ARG A 144 -5.66 11.22 -10.52
CA ARG A 144 -4.31 11.14 -11.07
C ARG A 144 -3.59 12.48 -10.94
N THR A 145 -2.34 12.42 -10.54
CA THR A 145 -1.45 13.57 -10.43
C THR A 145 -0.19 13.33 -11.27
N PRO A 146 -0.33 13.35 -12.63
CA PRO A 146 0.78 12.98 -13.53
C PRO A 146 2.06 13.78 -13.30
N GLU A 147 1.94 15.01 -12.86
CA GLU A 147 3.08 15.89 -12.57
C GLU A 147 3.94 15.39 -11.41
N ARG A 148 3.43 14.45 -10.64
CA ARG A 148 4.15 13.85 -9.50
C ARG A 148 4.67 12.44 -9.81
N ASP A 149 4.42 11.92 -11.00
CA ASP A 149 4.96 10.61 -11.40
C ASP A 149 6.48 10.62 -11.29
N TRP A 150 7.05 9.50 -10.87
CA TRP A 150 8.47 9.45 -10.56
C TRP A 150 9.07 8.08 -10.84
N ASN A 151 10.39 8.06 -11.03
CA ASN A 151 11.15 6.83 -11.25
C ASN A 151 11.86 6.43 -9.97
N PRO A 152 11.46 5.31 -9.32
CA PRO A 152 12.08 4.86 -8.07
C PRO A 152 13.46 4.24 -8.27
N LEU A 153 13.82 3.91 -9.52
CA LEU A 153 15.09 3.29 -9.89
C LEU A 153 15.75 4.10 -11.00
N PRO A 154 16.39 5.25 -10.68
CA PRO A 154 16.92 6.15 -11.71
C PRO A 154 17.90 5.51 -12.70
N GLU A 155 18.55 4.41 -12.33
CA GLU A 155 19.44 3.65 -13.20
C GLU A 155 18.71 2.89 -14.31
N LEU A 156 17.39 2.76 -14.23
CA LEU A 156 16.56 2.12 -15.24
C LEU A 156 15.63 3.17 -15.85
N ASP A 157 15.73 3.38 -17.18
CA ASP A 157 15.05 4.51 -17.84
C ASP A 157 13.54 4.37 -17.97
N ASP A 158 13.01 3.14 -17.97
CA ASP A 158 11.62 2.88 -18.33
C ASP A 158 10.68 2.63 -17.14
N ILE A 159 11.16 2.84 -15.92
CA ILE A 159 10.35 2.60 -14.73
C ILE A 159 9.75 3.91 -14.25
N MET A 160 8.43 3.98 -14.29
CA MET A 160 7.71 5.17 -13.83
C MET A 160 6.53 4.75 -12.98
N LEU A 161 6.49 5.24 -11.76
CA LEU A 161 5.33 5.05 -10.89
C LEU A 161 4.33 6.17 -11.11
N LEU A 162 3.08 5.78 -11.24
CA LEU A 162 1.96 6.71 -11.38
C LEU A 162 1.51 7.15 -9.99
N THR A 163 1.11 8.41 -9.87
CA THR A 163 0.68 8.94 -8.57
C THR A 163 -0.79 9.37 -8.59
N TYR A 164 -1.42 9.18 -7.44
CA TYR A 164 -2.80 9.57 -7.18
C TYR A 164 -2.87 10.34 -5.88
N SER A 165 -3.82 11.23 -5.76
CA SER A 165 -4.08 11.93 -4.52
C SER A 165 -5.58 12.06 -4.24
N LEU A 166 -5.90 12.14 -2.95
CA LEU A 166 -7.25 12.38 -2.48
C LEU A 166 -7.21 13.57 -1.53
N THR A 167 -7.95 14.61 -1.84
CA THR A 167 -8.13 15.76 -0.93
C THR A 167 -9.16 15.38 0.13
N LEU A 168 -8.80 15.57 1.39
CA LEU A 168 -9.64 15.20 2.52
C LEU A 168 -10.70 16.26 2.83
#